data_e645f6a5a2840652f27c72c4dde105db
#
_entry.id   e645f6a5a2840652f27c72c4dde105db
#
_cell.length_a   1.000
_cell.length_b   1.000
_cell.length_c   1.000
_cell.angle_alpha   90.00
_cell.angle_beta   90.00
_cell.angle_gamma   90.00
#
_symmetry.space_group_name_H-M   'P 1'
#
loop_
_entity.id
_entity.type
_entity.pdbx_description
1 polymer ?
#
loop_
_entity_poly.entity_id
_entity_poly.type
_entity_poly.pdbx_seq_one_letter_code
_entity_poly.pdbx_strand_id
1 'polypeptide(L)'
;MPHDGHHSHDLPPDGWKHSGVRVIPGNSLDTNTAQTPGMNRAAAINAARVGAQKIWAGTVHIHPDAKTGAHHHGALESVIYIVSGRARMRWGEKLEFVAEAGPGDFIFVPPYVPHQEINASTDETLQCVLVRSDNEAVVVNLDIEPVEKPEPVLWIDPIHKNGGV
;
A
#
# COMPACT_ATOMS: atom_id res chain seq x y z
N MET A 1 -2.78 -36.79 7.35
CA MET A 1 -3.09 -36.17 7.83
C MET A 1 -3.57 -35.41 7.70
N PRO A 2 -3.90 -35.17 7.61
CA PRO A 2 -4.24 -34.25 7.58
C PRO A 2 -4.31 -33.31 8.38
N HIS A 3 -4.35 -33.07 8.90
CA HIS A 3 -4.46 -32.31 9.68
C HIS A 3 -4.86 -31.51 9.97
N ASP A 4 -5.00 -31.60 10.04
CA ASP A 4 -5.22 -30.97 10.37
C ASP A 4 -5.32 -30.11 10.97
N GLY A 5 -5.62 -29.93 11.12
CA GLY A 5 -5.73 -28.98 11.47
C GLY A 5 -5.15 -28.10 12.21
N HIS A 6 -4.65 -27.93 12.40
CA HIS A 6 -4.19 -27.28 13.13
C HIS A 6 -3.41 -26.33 13.28
N HIS A 7 -3.78 -25.91 13.42
CA HIS A 7 -3.07 -24.81 13.27
C HIS A 7 -2.20 -24.39 14.40
N SER A 8 -2.67 -24.54 15.62
CA SER A 8 -1.81 -24.40 16.78
C SER A 8 -0.65 -25.36 16.72
N HIS A 9 -0.80 -26.41 15.91
CA HIS A 9 0.27 -27.37 15.74
C HIS A 9 1.41 -26.84 14.91
N ASP A 10 1.19 -25.72 14.21
CA ASP A 10 2.22 -25.12 13.38
C ASP A 10 3.11 -24.17 14.15
N LEU A 11 2.84 -23.92 15.41
CA LEU A 11 3.68 -23.04 16.22
C LEU A 11 4.99 -23.73 16.60
N PRO A 12 6.11 -23.02 16.55
CA PRO A 12 7.37 -23.57 17.03
C PRO A 12 7.24 -23.97 18.50
N PRO A 13 7.87 -25.08 18.94
CA PRO A 13 7.69 -25.58 20.31
C PRO A 13 7.83 -24.53 21.39
N ASP A 14 8.82 -23.64 21.30
CA ASP A 14 9.00 -22.59 22.29
C ASP A 14 9.26 -21.22 21.69
N GLY A 15 9.62 -21.18 20.40
CA GLY A 15 10.04 -19.93 19.74
C GLY A 15 8.99 -18.85 19.75
N TRP A 16 7.71 -19.22 19.65
CA TRP A 16 6.66 -18.23 19.55
C TRP A 16 6.50 -17.41 20.83
N LYS A 17 7.02 -17.90 21.96
CA LYS A 17 6.93 -17.17 23.24
C LYS A 17 7.80 -15.92 23.24
N HIS A 18 8.93 -15.97 22.55
CA HIS A 18 9.89 -14.89 22.58
C HIS A 18 10.10 -14.23 21.22
N SER A 19 9.72 -14.90 20.14
CA SER A 19 9.86 -14.39 18.78
C SER A 19 8.59 -14.58 17.94
N GLY A 20 7.47 -14.92 18.55
CA GLY A 20 6.20 -15.02 17.85
C GLY A 20 5.67 -13.65 17.50
N VAL A 21 5.39 -12.83 18.51
CA VAL A 21 4.97 -11.45 18.32
C VAL A 21 6.21 -10.57 18.36
N ARG A 22 6.37 -9.73 17.36
CA ARG A 22 7.54 -8.86 17.25
C ARG A 22 7.10 -7.45 16.94
N VAL A 23 7.70 -6.50 17.66
CA VAL A 23 7.49 -5.08 17.43
C VAL A 23 8.66 -4.58 16.59
N ILE A 24 8.36 -4.02 15.44
CA ILE A 24 9.38 -3.44 14.56
C ILE A 24 9.45 -1.95 14.87
N PRO A 25 10.57 -1.49 15.45
CA PRO A 25 10.68 -0.05 15.75
C PRO A 25 10.63 0.80 14.49
N GLY A 26 10.01 1.97 14.59
CA GLY A 26 9.86 2.86 13.44
C GLY A 26 11.19 3.39 12.90
N ASN A 27 12.26 3.33 13.69
CA ASN A 27 13.59 3.76 13.24
C ASN A 27 14.43 2.62 12.67
N SER A 28 13.84 1.42 12.48
CA SER A 28 14.57 0.26 11.98
C SER A 28 13.99 -0.29 10.68
N LEU A 29 13.22 0.51 9.96
CA LEU A 29 12.63 0.07 8.70
C LEU A 29 13.70 -0.07 7.62
N ASP A 30 13.47 -1.01 6.72
CA ASP A 30 14.42 -1.35 5.67
C ASP A 30 14.10 -0.57 4.40
N THR A 31 15.00 0.34 3.99
CA THR A 31 14.82 1.11 2.77
C THR A 31 15.31 0.38 1.52
N ASN A 32 15.95 -0.79 1.70
CA ASN A 32 16.41 -1.60 0.57
C ASN A 32 15.25 -2.48 0.07
N THR A 33 14.28 -1.85 -0.56
CA THR A 33 13.09 -2.49 -1.10
C THR A 33 12.74 -1.86 -2.44
N ALA A 34 11.88 -2.50 -3.21
CA ALA A 34 11.52 -2.00 -4.54
C ALA A 34 10.92 -0.61 -4.45
N GLN A 35 11.40 0.28 -5.32
CA GLN A 35 11.02 1.69 -5.30
C GLN A 35 10.29 2.07 -6.58
N THR A 36 9.52 3.14 -6.49
CA THR A 36 8.89 3.81 -7.63
C THR A 36 9.42 5.24 -7.66
N PRO A 37 9.75 5.79 -8.83
CA PRO A 37 10.23 7.18 -8.89
C PRO A 37 9.21 8.13 -8.25
N GLY A 38 9.71 9.08 -7.46
CA GLY A 38 8.88 10.09 -6.80
C GLY A 38 8.41 9.71 -5.40
N MET A 39 8.70 8.49 -4.92
CA MET A 39 8.33 8.08 -3.57
C MET A 39 9.43 7.27 -2.93
N ASN A 40 9.41 7.21 -1.59
CA ASN A 40 10.34 6.40 -0.81
C ASN A 40 9.54 5.38 -0.02
N ARG A 41 9.83 4.10 -0.21
CA ARG A 41 9.25 3.01 0.56
C ARG A 41 10.26 2.49 1.57
N ALA A 42 9.75 2.07 2.73
CA ALA A 42 10.57 1.40 3.74
C ALA A 42 9.78 0.21 4.28
N ALA A 43 10.40 -0.96 4.26
CA ALA A 43 9.72 -2.19 4.68
C ALA A 43 9.79 -2.34 6.20
N ALA A 44 8.66 -2.62 6.81
CA ALA A 44 8.59 -2.97 8.22
C ALA A 44 8.41 -4.49 8.37
N ILE A 45 7.47 -5.06 7.63
CA ILE A 45 7.07 -6.47 7.73
C ILE A 45 7.21 -7.09 6.35
N ASN A 46 8.05 -8.12 6.24
CA ASN A 46 8.18 -8.91 5.02
C ASN A 46 8.79 -10.27 5.35
N ALA A 47 9.01 -11.09 4.33
CA ALA A 47 9.55 -12.43 4.53
C ALA A 47 10.96 -12.38 5.13
N ALA A 48 11.81 -11.51 4.61
CA ALA A 48 13.21 -11.46 5.03
C ALA A 48 13.37 -11.01 6.47
N ARG A 49 12.53 -10.09 6.93
CA ARG A 49 12.66 -9.52 8.27
C ARG A 49 11.99 -10.35 9.35
N VAL A 50 10.80 -10.88 9.06
CA VAL A 50 10.00 -11.55 10.09
C VAL A 50 9.42 -12.89 9.63
N GLY A 51 9.74 -13.34 8.43
CA GLY A 51 9.20 -14.59 7.91
C GLY A 51 7.73 -14.51 7.52
N ALA A 52 7.24 -13.32 7.21
CA ALA A 52 5.86 -13.16 6.79
C ALA A 52 5.64 -13.88 5.47
N GLN A 53 4.50 -14.56 5.33
CA GLN A 53 4.18 -15.36 4.15
C GLN A 53 3.04 -14.77 3.33
N LYS A 54 2.22 -13.92 3.92
CA LYS A 54 0.98 -13.46 3.29
C LYS A 54 0.91 -11.96 3.11
N ILE A 55 1.78 -11.21 3.79
CA ILE A 55 1.69 -9.74 3.78
C ILE A 55 3.07 -9.11 3.69
N TRP A 56 3.07 -7.94 3.10
CA TRP A 56 4.16 -6.97 3.15
C TRP A 56 3.59 -5.69 3.72
N ALA A 57 4.28 -5.06 4.66
CA ALA A 57 3.81 -3.79 5.23
C ALA A 57 4.99 -2.86 5.43
N GLY A 58 4.74 -1.58 5.21
CA GLY A 58 5.77 -0.57 5.37
C GLY A 58 5.22 0.82 5.25
N THR A 59 6.11 1.78 5.08
CA THR A 59 5.76 3.18 4.94
C THR A 59 6.09 3.69 3.55
N VAL A 60 5.39 4.75 3.17
CA VAL A 60 5.58 5.44 1.90
C VAL A 60 5.62 6.93 2.20
N HIS A 61 6.63 7.62 1.68
CA HIS A 61 6.74 9.06 1.78
C HIS A 61 6.84 9.64 0.38
N ILE A 62 6.00 10.62 0.08
CA ILE A 62 6.04 11.34 -1.18
C ILE A 62 6.30 12.80 -0.84
N HIS A 63 7.40 13.35 -1.39
CA HIS A 63 7.82 14.71 -1.08
C HIS A 63 6.80 15.74 -1.55
N PRO A 64 6.83 16.97 -0.98
CA PRO A 64 5.94 18.03 -1.44
C PRO A 64 6.04 18.23 -2.94
N ASP A 65 4.92 18.47 -3.58
CA ASP A 65 4.82 18.75 -5.01
C ASP A 65 5.37 17.62 -5.89
N ALA A 66 5.46 16.40 -5.35
CA ALA A 66 5.98 15.26 -6.08
C ALA A 66 4.83 14.31 -6.45
N LYS A 67 5.13 13.46 -7.42
CA LYS A 67 4.23 12.40 -7.84
C LYS A 67 5.06 11.22 -8.30
N THR A 68 4.48 10.03 -8.20
CA THR A 68 5.12 8.84 -8.74
C THR A 68 4.95 8.77 -10.24
N GLY A 69 5.70 7.89 -10.89
CA GLY A 69 5.32 7.43 -12.21
C GLY A 69 4.08 6.53 -12.12
N ALA A 70 3.51 6.23 -13.26
CA ALA A 70 2.43 5.26 -13.34
C ALA A 70 2.99 3.86 -13.12
N HIS A 71 2.28 3.04 -12.33
CA HIS A 71 2.75 1.68 -12.03
C HIS A 71 1.59 0.81 -11.56
N HIS A 72 1.84 -0.51 -11.50
CA HIS A 72 0.95 -1.42 -10.78
C HIS A 72 1.80 -2.41 -9.97
N HIS A 73 1.14 -3.22 -9.18
CA HIS A 73 1.81 -4.16 -8.28
C HIS A 73 1.47 -5.61 -8.62
N GLY A 74 1.23 -5.89 -9.90
CA GLY A 74 0.92 -7.25 -10.35
C GLY A 74 -0.35 -7.78 -9.71
N ALA A 75 -0.32 -9.04 -9.28
CA ALA A 75 -1.49 -9.71 -8.71
C ALA A 75 -1.80 -9.29 -7.28
N LEU A 76 -1.02 -8.39 -6.70
CA LEU A 76 -1.17 -8.02 -5.29
C LEU A 76 -2.31 -7.04 -5.10
N GLU A 77 -2.99 -7.17 -3.96
CA GLU A 77 -3.89 -6.14 -3.48
C GLU A 77 -3.13 -5.23 -2.53
N SER A 78 -3.50 -3.96 -2.50
CA SER A 78 -2.83 -2.98 -1.66
C SER A 78 -3.84 -2.18 -0.87
N VAL A 79 -3.47 -1.87 0.37
CA VAL A 79 -4.18 -0.90 1.20
C VAL A 79 -3.20 0.20 1.52
N ILE A 80 -3.62 1.44 1.31
CA ILE A 80 -2.84 2.62 1.66
C ILE A 80 -3.62 3.40 2.69
N TYR A 81 -3.00 3.65 3.85
CA TYR A 81 -3.59 4.45 4.92
C TYR A 81 -2.86 5.78 5.00
N ILE A 82 -3.59 6.88 4.94
CA ILE A 82 -2.99 8.21 4.97
C ILE A 82 -2.74 8.60 6.44
N VAL A 83 -1.47 8.79 6.77
CA VAL A 83 -1.06 9.22 8.11
C VAL A 83 -1.12 10.74 8.21
N SER A 84 -0.51 11.42 7.24
CA SER A 84 -0.49 12.88 7.20
C SER A 84 -0.33 13.35 5.76
N GLY A 85 -0.82 14.54 5.50
CA GLY A 85 -0.80 15.11 4.16
C GLY A 85 -2.06 14.78 3.40
N ARG A 86 -2.03 15.00 2.08
CA ARG A 86 -3.20 14.75 1.23
C ARG A 86 -2.74 14.07 -0.04
N ALA A 87 -3.35 12.94 -0.34
CA ALA A 87 -3.03 12.15 -1.52
C ALA A 87 -4.04 12.41 -2.62
N ARG A 88 -3.54 12.43 -3.85
CA ARG A 88 -4.40 12.37 -5.04
C ARG A 88 -4.01 11.12 -5.80
N MET A 89 -4.95 10.21 -6.00
CA MET A 89 -4.74 8.97 -6.70
C MET A 89 -5.38 9.07 -8.08
N ARG A 90 -4.60 8.82 -9.12
CA ARG A 90 -5.14 8.65 -10.48
C ARG A 90 -4.98 7.20 -10.88
N TRP A 91 -5.94 6.66 -11.63
CA TRP A 91 -5.86 5.28 -12.08
C TRP A 91 -6.54 5.09 -13.42
N GLY A 92 -6.27 3.93 -14.02
CA GLY A 92 -6.79 3.57 -15.32
C GLY A 92 -5.69 3.50 -16.36
N GLU A 93 -5.99 2.96 -17.52
CA GLU A 93 -5.01 2.77 -18.58
C GLU A 93 -4.46 4.09 -19.12
N LYS A 94 -5.19 5.17 -18.93
CA LYS A 94 -4.75 6.53 -19.29
C LYS A 94 -4.80 7.44 -18.09
N LEU A 95 -4.79 6.88 -16.87
CA LEU A 95 -4.94 7.62 -15.63
C LEU A 95 -6.15 8.55 -15.67
N GLU A 96 -7.24 8.06 -16.22
CA GLU A 96 -8.42 8.86 -16.52
C GLU A 96 -9.35 9.07 -15.35
N PHE A 97 -9.11 8.38 -14.23
CA PHE A 97 -9.92 8.53 -13.03
C PHE A 97 -9.10 9.12 -11.90
N VAL A 98 -9.76 9.84 -10.97
CA VAL A 98 -9.07 10.50 -9.86
C VAL A 98 -9.95 10.52 -8.61
N ALA A 99 -9.28 10.38 -7.44
CA ALA A 99 -9.90 10.62 -6.14
C ALA A 99 -8.83 11.12 -5.18
N GLU A 100 -9.26 11.80 -4.12
CA GLU A 100 -8.36 12.32 -3.10
C GLU A 100 -8.65 11.69 -1.75
N ALA A 101 -7.60 11.62 -0.92
CA ALA A 101 -7.68 11.05 0.42
C ALA A 101 -6.83 11.88 1.37
N GLY A 102 -7.34 12.09 2.57
CA GLY A 102 -6.66 12.80 3.64
C GLY A 102 -6.41 11.91 4.85
N PRO A 103 -5.85 12.47 5.93
CA PRO A 103 -5.50 11.68 7.11
C PRO A 103 -6.69 10.87 7.64
N GLY A 104 -6.44 9.60 7.91
CA GLY A 104 -7.48 8.69 8.37
C GLY A 104 -8.17 7.92 7.27
N ASP A 105 -7.99 8.30 6.02
CA ASP A 105 -8.64 7.62 4.89
C ASP A 105 -7.83 6.40 4.46
N PHE A 106 -8.54 5.41 3.92
CA PHE A 106 -7.95 4.21 3.35
C PHE A 106 -8.19 4.20 1.85
N ILE A 107 -7.19 3.76 1.11
CA ILE A 107 -7.29 3.55 -0.33
C ILE A 107 -7.08 2.08 -0.60
N PHE A 108 -7.96 1.46 -1.38
CA PHE A 108 -7.79 0.09 -1.85
C PHE A 108 -7.37 0.11 -3.31
N VAL A 109 -6.29 -0.59 -3.63
CA VAL A 109 -5.82 -0.72 -5.02
C VAL A 109 -5.93 -2.18 -5.42
N PRO A 110 -6.82 -2.50 -6.38
CA PRO A 110 -6.97 -3.87 -6.87
C PRO A 110 -5.74 -4.36 -7.63
N PRO A 111 -5.64 -5.67 -7.88
CA PRO A 111 -4.55 -6.20 -8.71
C PRO A 111 -4.54 -5.59 -10.11
N TYR A 112 -3.34 -5.39 -10.64
CA TYR A 112 -3.04 -4.98 -12.02
C TYR A 112 -3.56 -3.61 -12.42
N VAL A 113 -4.14 -2.83 -11.52
CA VAL A 113 -4.68 -1.52 -11.89
C VAL A 113 -3.54 -0.51 -12.00
N PRO A 114 -3.33 0.07 -13.18
CA PRO A 114 -2.36 1.16 -13.33
C PRO A 114 -2.79 2.35 -12.49
N HIS A 115 -1.86 2.89 -11.71
CA HIS A 115 -2.19 4.03 -10.86
C HIS A 115 -0.97 4.92 -10.67
N GLN A 116 -1.23 6.12 -10.17
CA GLN A 116 -0.22 7.13 -9.91
C GLN A 116 -0.59 7.81 -8.59
N GLU A 117 0.38 7.91 -7.70
CA GLU A 117 0.19 8.57 -6.41
C GLU A 117 0.80 9.96 -6.48
N ILE A 118 0.02 10.95 -6.12
CA ILE A 118 0.38 12.36 -6.20
C ILE A 118 0.25 12.96 -4.82
N ASN A 119 1.28 13.71 -4.40
CA ASN A 119 1.13 14.56 -3.21
C ASN A 119 0.39 15.82 -3.64
N ALA A 120 -0.81 16.01 -3.12
CA ALA A 120 -1.65 17.15 -3.49
C ALA A 120 -1.18 18.44 -2.84
N SER A 121 -0.21 18.39 -1.94
CA SER A 121 0.32 19.56 -1.26
C SER A 121 1.65 19.98 -1.90
N THR A 122 1.90 21.28 -1.94
CA THR A 122 3.18 21.83 -2.42
C THR A 122 4.17 22.07 -1.28
N ASP A 123 3.75 21.92 -0.02
CA ASP A 123 4.60 22.26 1.11
C ASP A 123 4.66 21.19 2.22
N GLU A 124 3.87 20.14 2.14
CA GLU A 124 3.88 19.07 3.15
C GLU A 124 4.19 17.72 2.53
N THR A 125 4.98 16.91 3.22
CA THR A 125 5.23 15.52 2.82
C THR A 125 3.96 14.69 3.04
N LEU A 126 3.64 13.85 2.08
CA LEU A 126 2.57 12.88 2.21
C LEU A 126 3.15 11.62 2.85
N GLN A 127 2.58 11.20 3.98
CA GLN A 127 3.05 10.03 4.70
C GLN A 127 1.94 8.99 4.76
N CYS A 128 2.25 7.78 4.35
CA CYS A 128 1.29 6.68 4.27
C CYS A 128 1.85 5.41 4.87
N VAL A 129 0.94 4.54 5.30
CA VAL A 129 1.26 3.13 5.56
C VAL A 129 0.72 2.33 4.39
N LEU A 130 1.54 1.40 3.90
CA LEU A 130 1.20 0.55 2.77
C LEU A 130 1.20 -0.91 3.23
N VAL A 131 0.13 -1.64 2.92
CA VAL A 131 0.04 -3.07 3.19
C VAL A 131 -0.34 -3.77 1.90
N ARG A 132 0.37 -4.84 1.57
CA ARG A 132 0.10 -5.65 0.38
C ARG A 132 -0.18 -7.09 0.76
N SER A 133 -0.92 -7.76 -0.11
CA SER A 133 -1.39 -9.12 0.14
C SER A 133 -0.31 -10.19 0.01
N ASP A 134 0.88 -9.86 -0.49
CA ASP A 134 1.98 -10.80 -0.61
C ASP A 134 3.19 -10.21 0.09
N ASN A 135 4.16 -11.09 0.39
CA ASN A 135 5.35 -10.65 1.09
C ASN A 135 6.41 -10.02 0.18
N GLU A 136 6.21 -10.01 -1.12
CA GLU A 136 7.15 -9.41 -2.05
C GLU A 136 6.68 -8.05 -2.52
N ALA A 137 7.63 -7.14 -2.65
CA ALA A 137 7.34 -5.79 -3.12
C ALA A 137 7.45 -5.76 -4.64
N VAL A 138 6.36 -6.05 -5.34
CA VAL A 138 6.31 -6.04 -6.79
C VAL A 138 5.95 -4.65 -7.28
N VAL A 139 6.76 -4.10 -8.19
CA VAL A 139 6.49 -2.81 -8.83
C VAL A 139 6.74 -2.96 -10.33
N VAL A 140 5.70 -2.72 -11.14
CA VAL A 140 5.80 -2.70 -12.59
C VAL A 140 5.56 -1.27 -13.04
N ASN A 141 6.62 -0.58 -13.44
CA ASN A 141 6.54 0.81 -13.88
C ASN A 141 6.04 0.83 -15.32
N LEU A 142 5.14 1.77 -15.61
CA LEU A 142 4.43 1.85 -16.88
C LEU A 142 4.69 3.20 -17.53
N ASP A 143 4.70 3.18 -18.86
CA ASP A 143 4.79 4.41 -19.64
C ASP A 143 3.39 4.72 -20.16
N ILE A 144 2.71 5.64 -19.49
CA ILE A 144 1.33 5.98 -19.79
C ILE A 144 1.25 7.46 -20.18
N GLU A 145 0.52 7.72 -21.27
CA GLU A 145 0.19 9.08 -21.65
C GLU A 145 -1.12 9.44 -20.95
N PRO A 146 -1.08 10.23 -19.85
CA PRO A 146 -2.29 10.48 -19.08
C PRO A 146 -3.23 11.44 -19.78
N VAL A 147 -4.54 11.26 -19.58
CA VAL A 147 -5.52 12.24 -20.05
C VAL A 147 -5.32 13.54 -19.28
N GLU A 148 -5.67 14.65 -19.91
CA GLU A 148 -5.45 15.97 -19.31
C GLU A 148 -6.36 16.21 -18.14
N LYS A 149 -7.64 15.81 -18.22
CA LYS A 149 -8.63 16.05 -17.18
C LYS A 149 -9.22 14.72 -16.73
N PRO A 150 -8.72 14.17 -15.63
CA PRO A 150 -9.29 12.92 -15.12
C PRO A 150 -10.68 13.14 -14.53
N GLU A 151 -11.47 12.09 -14.59
CA GLU A 151 -12.84 12.09 -14.08
C GLU A 151 -12.82 11.81 -12.58
N PRO A 152 -13.37 12.69 -11.73
CA PRO A 152 -13.50 12.42 -10.30
C PRO A 152 -14.43 11.24 -10.05
N VAL A 153 -14.03 10.36 -9.14
CA VAL A 153 -14.81 9.18 -8.78
C VAL A 153 -15.04 9.23 -7.27
N LEU A 154 -16.30 9.08 -6.88
CA LEU A 154 -16.68 8.97 -5.47
C LEU A 154 -17.12 7.53 -5.23
N TRP A 155 -16.46 6.85 -4.31
CA TRP A 155 -16.86 5.50 -3.93
C TRP A 155 -18.12 5.58 -3.07
N ILE A 156 -19.09 4.73 -3.38
CA ILE A 156 -20.33 4.62 -2.62
C ILE A 156 -20.42 3.19 -2.12
N ASP A 157 -20.66 3.04 -0.81
CA ASP A 157 -20.76 1.74 -0.19
C ASP A 157 -21.95 0.97 -0.81
N PRO A 158 -21.72 -0.18 -1.47
CA PRO A 158 -22.81 -0.93 -2.09
C PRO A 158 -23.75 -1.60 -1.08
N ILE A 159 -23.32 -1.72 0.17
CA ILE A 159 -24.12 -2.30 1.23
C ILE A 159 -25.01 -1.25 1.89
N HIS A 160 -24.49 -0.05 2.11
CA HIS A 160 -25.18 1.04 2.77
C HIS A 160 -25.38 2.19 1.79
N LYS A 161 -26.33 2.02 0.88
CA LYS A 161 -26.49 2.91 -0.27
C LYS A 161 -26.78 4.35 0.12
N ASN A 162 -27.28 4.59 1.32
CA ASN A 162 -27.61 5.94 1.77
C ASN A 162 -26.56 6.52 2.69
N GLY A 163 -25.30 6.20 2.44
CA GLY A 163 -24.21 6.77 3.19
C GLY A 163 -23.97 6.13 4.54
N GLY A 164 -24.24 4.84 4.65
CA GLY A 164 -23.95 4.08 5.84
C GLY A 164 -25.06 4.07 6.88
N VAL A 165 -26.22 4.43 6.48
CA VAL A 165 -27.37 4.44 7.38
C VAL A 165 -28.06 3.09 7.40
#